data_1a085535170be7009d0112ed29e213e9
#
_entry.id   1a085535170be7009d0112ed29e213e9
#
_cell.length_a   1.000
_cell.length_b   1.000
_cell.length_c   1.000
_cell.angle_alpha   90.00
_cell.angle_beta   90.00
_cell.angle_gamma   90.00
#
_symmetry.space_group_name_H-M   'P 1'
#
loop_
_entity.id
_entity.type
_entity.pdbx_description
1 polymer ?
#
loop_
_entity_poly.entity_id
_entity_poly.type
_entity_poly.pdbx_seq_one_letter_code
_entity_poly.pdbx_strand_id
1 'polypeptide(L)'
;MRLVFTLGVCLAAITAMPAVDSYKIDPITSSAIFRVRHFNVAYFYGRFNAIEGALQWDQANPAASNITVTIQAASIDSNNEKRTAHLINPDFFDAKQFPVLQFVSTSFKSVGATTYEVAGNYTMHGVTKPITIMVEKTGEAKDPKGVMRIGFETTFKIKRSDYGMDKMLENIGDEVTVTFSTEGIKQ
;
A
#
# COMPACT_ATOMS: atom_id res chain seq x y z
N MET A 1 49.29 46.66 31.10
CA MET A 1 47.97 46.52 30.51
C MET A 1 47.94 45.21 29.74
N ARG A 2 47.43 44.12 30.35
CA ARG A 2 47.39 42.78 29.72
C ARG A 2 45.99 42.57 29.11
N LEU A 3 45.90 42.47 27.77
CA LEU A 3 44.68 42.11 27.07
C LEU A 3 44.48 40.60 27.22
N VAL A 4 43.34 40.18 27.82
CA VAL A 4 42.87 38.78 27.83
C VAL A 4 41.91 38.62 26.67
N PHE A 5 42.30 37.84 25.63
CA PHE A 5 41.44 37.42 24.56
C PHE A 5 40.69 36.18 25.00
N THR A 6 39.39 36.30 25.26
CA THR A 6 38.50 35.17 25.48
C THR A 6 38.08 34.59 24.11
N LEU A 7 38.59 33.41 23.81
CA LEU A 7 38.18 32.64 22.62
C LEU A 7 36.82 31.98 22.91
N GLY A 8 35.76 32.52 22.34
CA GLY A 8 34.44 31.92 22.38
C GLY A 8 34.35 30.70 21.50
N VAL A 9 34.25 29.51 22.05
CA VAL A 9 33.96 28.26 21.30
C VAL A 9 32.47 28.22 21.01
N CYS A 10 32.08 28.49 19.75
CA CYS A 10 30.73 28.21 19.25
C CYS A 10 30.56 26.72 19.09
N LEU A 11 29.84 26.06 19.99
CA LEU A 11 29.43 24.68 19.86
C LEU A 11 28.29 24.64 18.84
N ALA A 12 28.56 24.25 17.61
CA ALA A 12 27.53 23.97 16.62
C ALA A 12 26.81 22.68 17.05
N ALA A 13 25.56 22.79 17.47
CA ALA A 13 24.70 21.63 17.69
C ALA A 13 24.43 20.95 16.34
N ILE A 14 25.02 19.79 16.12
CA ILE A 14 24.69 18.92 15.01
C ILE A 14 23.30 18.32 15.36
N THR A 15 22.24 18.90 14.79
CA THR A 15 20.92 18.28 14.82
C THR A 15 20.98 17.06 13.92
N ALA A 16 21.01 15.85 14.51
CA ALA A 16 20.84 14.61 13.77
C ALA A 16 19.49 14.70 13.07
N MET A 17 19.49 14.65 11.73
CA MET A 17 18.24 14.50 10.98
C MET A 17 17.62 13.16 11.40
N PRO A 18 16.31 13.11 11.71
CA PRO A 18 15.66 11.85 11.97
C PRO A 18 15.89 10.92 10.80
N ALA A 19 16.36 9.71 11.07
CA ALA A 19 16.59 8.71 10.04
C ALA A 19 15.25 8.17 9.56
N VAL A 20 15.08 8.10 8.24
CA VAL A 20 13.94 7.41 7.63
C VAL A 20 14.04 5.93 7.99
N ASP A 21 13.01 5.40 8.64
CA ASP A 21 12.95 3.99 9.02
C ASP A 21 12.52 3.12 7.83
N SER A 22 13.23 2.02 7.62
CA SER A 22 12.92 1.05 6.56
C SER A 22 12.13 -0.12 7.13
N TYR A 23 11.04 -0.48 6.44
CA TYR A 23 10.19 -1.62 6.79
C TYR A 23 9.98 -2.51 5.55
N LYS A 24 10.00 -3.82 5.78
CA LYS A 24 9.53 -4.81 4.80
C LYS A 24 8.10 -5.19 5.13
N ILE A 25 7.22 -5.24 4.12
CA ILE A 25 5.85 -5.71 4.29
C ILE A 25 5.85 -7.17 4.73
N ASP A 26 5.13 -7.47 5.80
CA ASP A 26 4.92 -8.84 6.29
C ASP A 26 3.79 -9.50 5.49
N PRO A 27 4.09 -10.50 4.63
CA PRO A 27 3.05 -11.15 3.82
C PRO A 27 2.08 -12.00 4.64
N ILE A 28 2.43 -12.35 5.88
CA ILE A 28 1.62 -13.23 6.74
C ILE A 28 0.47 -12.44 7.37
N THR A 29 0.75 -11.21 7.83
CA THR A 29 -0.22 -10.37 8.53
C THR A 29 -0.89 -9.34 7.63
N SER A 30 -0.41 -9.16 6.37
CA SER A 30 -1.01 -8.25 5.41
C SER A 30 -2.16 -8.89 4.65
N SER A 31 -3.13 -8.08 4.25
CA SER A 31 -4.34 -8.53 3.54
C SER A 31 -4.70 -7.58 2.41
N ALA A 32 -5.01 -8.15 1.23
CA ALA A 32 -5.56 -7.44 0.10
C ALA A 32 -6.90 -8.09 -0.27
N ILE A 33 -8.00 -7.41 0.06
CA ILE A 33 -9.36 -7.90 -0.12
C ILE A 33 -10.08 -6.97 -1.08
N PHE A 34 -10.88 -7.52 -1.96
CA PHE A 34 -11.74 -6.73 -2.82
C PHE A 34 -13.19 -7.22 -2.76
N ARG A 35 -14.12 -6.33 -3.07
CA ARG A 35 -15.52 -6.67 -3.30
C ARG A 35 -16.03 -6.03 -4.59
N VAL A 36 -16.92 -6.73 -5.27
CA VAL A 36 -17.59 -6.28 -6.47
C VAL A 36 -19.06 -6.72 -6.46
N ARG A 37 -19.95 -5.95 -7.08
CA ARG A 37 -21.35 -6.35 -7.24
C ARG A 37 -21.47 -7.52 -8.24
N HIS A 38 -22.29 -8.51 -7.87
CA HIS A 38 -22.64 -9.65 -8.71
C HIS A 38 -24.13 -9.62 -9.02
N PHE A 39 -24.51 -9.55 -10.28
CA PHE A 39 -25.88 -9.39 -10.81
C PHE A 39 -26.68 -8.23 -10.16
N ASN A 40 -26.01 -7.22 -9.65
CA ASN A 40 -26.63 -6.16 -8.85
C ASN A 40 -27.41 -6.63 -7.61
N VAL A 41 -27.25 -7.89 -7.20
CA VAL A 41 -27.97 -8.53 -6.08
C VAL A 41 -27.14 -8.51 -4.81
N ALA A 42 -25.90 -9.01 -4.88
CA ALA A 42 -25.03 -9.16 -3.71
C ALA A 42 -23.60 -8.68 -3.98
N TYR A 43 -22.85 -8.49 -2.92
CA TYR A 43 -21.40 -8.32 -3.04
C TYR A 43 -20.72 -9.70 -3.02
N PHE A 44 -19.83 -9.88 -3.97
CA PHE A 44 -18.86 -10.95 -3.98
C PHE A 44 -17.53 -10.41 -3.44
N TYR A 45 -16.86 -11.22 -2.63
CA TYR A 45 -15.54 -10.90 -2.06
C TYR A 45 -14.49 -11.86 -2.59
N GLY A 46 -13.31 -11.35 -2.85
CA GLY A 46 -12.12 -12.13 -3.13
C GLY A 46 -10.91 -11.50 -2.44
N ARG A 47 -9.79 -12.21 -2.47
CA ARG A 47 -8.54 -11.75 -1.87
C ARG A 47 -7.34 -12.17 -2.72
N PHE A 48 -6.19 -11.55 -2.46
CA PHE A 48 -4.91 -11.99 -2.97
C PHE A 48 -4.05 -12.49 -1.81
N ASN A 49 -3.36 -13.63 -2.01
CA ASN A 49 -2.63 -14.32 -0.95
C ASN A 49 -1.11 -14.08 -1.02
N ALA A 50 -0.57 -13.49 -2.09
CA ALA A 50 0.85 -13.21 -2.23
C ALA A 50 1.08 -11.69 -2.36
N ILE A 51 1.53 -11.08 -1.27
CA ILE A 51 1.75 -9.65 -1.11
C ILE A 51 3.20 -9.45 -0.70
N GLU A 52 3.89 -8.51 -1.30
CA GLU A 52 5.22 -8.07 -0.91
C GLU A 52 5.35 -6.56 -1.04
N GLY A 53 6.37 -5.99 -0.41
CA GLY A 53 6.61 -4.56 -0.52
C GLY A 53 7.61 -4.03 0.49
N ALA A 54 7.85 -2.74 0.38
CA ALA A 54 8.71 -1.99 1.28
C ALA A 54 8.11 -0.62 1.59
N LEU A 55 8.36 -0.15 2.79
CA LEU A 55 7.96 1.17 3.28
C LEU A 55 9.20 1.88 3.83
N GLN A 56 9.42 3.11 3.38
CA GLN A 56 10.28 4.08 4.04
C GLN A 56 9.38 5.01 4.84
N TRP A 57 9.58 5.10 6.13
CA TRP A 57 8.71 5.87 7.01
C TRP A 57 9.47 6.91 7.82
N ASP A 58 9.04 8.16 7.72
CA ASP A 58 9.49 9.27 8.55
C ASP A 58 8.30 9.88 9.28
N GLN A 59 8.18 9.58 10.57
CA GLN A 59 7.10 10.08 11.42
C GLN A 59 7.14 11.60 11.58
N ALA A 60 8.35 12.18 11.59
CA ALA A 60 8.54 13.62 11.79
C ALA A 60 8.31 14.41 10.48
N ASN A 61 8.61 13.78 9.34
CA ASN A 61 8.42 14.37 8.02
C ASN A 61 7.76 13.36 7.07
N PRO A 62 6.43 13.14 7.16
CA PRO A 62 5.73 12.18 6.31
C PRO A 62 5.96 12.36 4.80
N ALA A 63 6.26 13.59 4.35
CA ALA A 63 6.58 13.85 2.94
C ALA A 63 7.85 13.15 2.44
N ALA A 64 8.74 12.72 3.35
CA ALA A 64 9.92 11.90 3.01
C ALA A 64 9.60 10.39 2.96
N SER A 65 8.37 9.99 3.33
CA SER A 65 7.96 8.59 3.32
C SER A 65 7.59 8.15 1.91
N ASN A 66 7.78 6.86 1.65
CA ASN A 66 7.31 6.21 0.42
C ASN A 66 6.98 4.74 0.67
N ILE A 67 6.06 4.19 -0.14
CA ILE A 67 5.68 2.78 -0.10
C ILE A 67 5.62 2.21 -1.51
N THR A 68 6.08 0.98 -1.65
CA THR A 68 5.83 0.14 -2.82
C THR A 68 5.18 -1.15 -2.36
N VAL A 69 4.05 -1.50 -2.97
CA VAL A 69 3.35 -2.77 -2.73
C VAL A 69 3.21 -3.49 -4.07
N THR A 70 3.53 -4.77 -4.07
CA THR A 70 3.37 -5.67 -5.22
C THR A 70 2.53 -6.86 -4.80
N ILE A 71 1.53 -7.21 -5.61
CA ILE A 71 0.62 -8.32 -5.38
C ILE A 71 0.67 -9.23 -6.61
N GLN A 72 0.85 -10.53 -6.41
CA GLN A 72 0.82 -11.51 -7.49
C GLN A 72 -0.62 -11.74 -7.95
N ALA A 73 -0.94 -11.45 -9.20
CA ALA A 73 -2.29 -11.59 -9.75
C ALA A 73 -2.80 -13.04 -9.68
N ALA A 74 -1.92 -14.02 -9.91
CA ALA A 74 -2.25 -15.44 -9.82
C ALA A 74 -2.54 -15.93 -8.39
N SER A 75 -2.25 -15.11 -7.36
CA SER A 75 -2.55 -15.45 -5.96
C SER A 75 -3.99 -15.15 -5.56
N ILE A 76 -4.82 -14.74 -6.52
CA ILE A 76 -6.24 -14.46 -6.28
C ILE A 76 -6.95 -15.71 -5.76
N ASP A 77 -7.78 -15.51 -4.75
CA ASP A 77 -8.63 -16.52 -4.15
C ASP A 77 -10.06 -15.98 -4.04
N SER A 78 -10.98 -16.69 -4.61
CA SER A 78 -12.39 -16.35 -4.64
C SER A 78 -13.26 -17.33 -3.84
N ASN A 79 -12.64 -18.22 -3.06
CA ASN A 79 -13.30 -19.30 -2.34
C ASN A 79 -14.14 -20.22 -3.27
N ASN A 80 -13.73 -20.33 -4.54
CA ASN A 80 -14.33 -21.25 -5.52
C ASN A 80 -13.34 -21.48 -6.66
N GLU A 81 -12.89 -22.71 -6.85
CA GLU A 81 -11.84 -23.06 -7.80
C GLU A 81 -12.15 -22.66 -9.24
N LYS A 82 -13.39 -22.92 -9.72
CA LYS A 82 -13.77 -22.58 -11.10
C LYS A 82 -13.75 -21.06 -11.32
N ARG A 83 -14.25 -20.29 -10.37
CA ARG A 83 -14.22 -18.83 -10.44
C ARG A 83 -12.80 -18.29 -10.33
N THR A 84 -11.99 -18.81 -9.41
CA THR A 84 -10.58 -18.44 -9.27
C THR A 84 -9.83 -18.69 -10.59
N ALA A 85 -9.99 -19.85 -11.20
CA ALA A 85 -9.40 -20.15 -12.50
C ALA A 85 -9.87 -19.18 -13.60
N HIS A 86 -11.16 -18.82 -13.62
CA HIS A 86 -11.69 -17.85 -14.58
C HIS A 86 -11.13 -16.44 -14.35
N LEU A 87 -10.99 -16.01 -13.10
CA LEU A 87 -10.42 -14.70 -12.77
C LEU A 87 -8.94 -14.55 -13.20
N ILE A 88 -8.17 -15.65 -13.19
CA ILE A 88 -6.76 -15.67 -13.63
C ILE A 88 -6.63 -15.53 -15.17
N ASN A 89 -7.66 -15.92 -15.94
CA ASN A 89 -7.65 -15.98 -17.39
C ASN A 89 -7.75 -14.58 -18.06
N PRO A 90 -7.55 -14.49 -19.39
CA PRO A 90 -7.61 -13.24 -20.16
C PRO A 90 -8.94 -12.47 -20.10
N ASP A 91 -10.03 -13.11 -19.69
CA ASP A 91 -11.32 -12.44 -19.48
C ASP A 91 -11.28 -11.44 -18.29
N PHE A 92 -10.31 -11.59 -17.36
CA PHE A 92 -10.18 -10.76 -16.17
C PHE A 92 -8.74 -10.30 -15.94
N PHE A 93 -8.00 -10.94 -15.02
CA PHE A 93 -6.66 -10.45 -14.66
C PHE A 93 -5.58 -10.79 -15.68
N ASP A 94 -5.80 -11.78 -16.55
CA ASP A 94 -4.77 -12.29 -17.46
C ASP A 94 -3.40 -12.42 -16.78
N ALA A 95 -3.39 -13.15 -15.66
CA ALA A 95 -2.23 -13.20 -14.78
C ALA A 95 -0.96 -13.77 -15.43
N LYS A 96 -1.11 -14.43 -16.59
CA LYS A 96 0.03 -14.89 -17.39
C LYS A 96 0.72 -13.73 -18.12
N GLN A 97 -0.05 -12.78 -18.64
CA GLN A 97 0.47 -11.61 -19.35
C GLN A 97 0.76 -10.46 -18.37
N PHE A 98 -0.06 -10.30 -17.35
CA PHE A 98 0.02 -9.24 -16.35
C PHE A 98 0.16 -9.85 -14.95
N PRO A 99 1.35 -10.36 -14.59
CA PRO A 99 1.52 -11.17 -13.38
C PRO A 99 1.36 -10.40 -12.07
N VAL A 100 1.43 -9.07 -12.09
CA VAL A 100 1.42 -8.26 -10.87
C VAL A 100 0.41 -7.12 -10.90
N LEU A 101 -0.14 -6.81 -9.73
CA LEU A 101 -0.74 -5.52 -9.40
C LEU A 101 0.29 -4.77 -8.55
N GLN A 102 0.46 -3.47 -8.78
CA GLN A 102 1.47 -2.69 -8.06
C GLN A 102 0.95 -1.31 -7.69
N PHE A 103 1.31 -0.85 -6.50
CA PHE A 103 1.16 0.54 -6.10
C PHE A 103 2.53 1.11 -5.71
N VAL A 104 2.89 2.25 -6.31
CA VAL A 104 4.12 3.00 -5.99
C VAL A 104 3.70 4.41 -5.60
N SER A 105 3.91 4.79 -4.35
CA SER A 105 3.59 6.13 -3.90
C SER A 105 4.48 7.18 -4.54
N THR A 106 3.92 8.37 -4.78
CA THR A 106 4.63 9.56 -5.25
C THR A 106 4.64 10.67 -4.23
N SER A 107 3.71 10.63 -3.27
CA SER A 107 3.69 11.58 -2.15
C SER A 107 2.94 11.03 -0.95
N PHE A 108 3.35 11.48 0.24
CA PHE A 108 2.64 11.31 1.51
C PHE A 108 2.37 12.69 2.10
N LYS A 109 1.14 12.93 2.52
CA LYS A 109 0.73 14.17 3.18
C LYS A 109 -0.09 13.84 4.42
N SER A 110 0.37 14.30 5.59
CA SER A 110 -0.42 14.19 6.82
C SER A 110 -1.65 15.10 6.71
N VAL A 111 -2.82 14.54 6.97
CA VAL A 111 -4.11 15.24 6.98
C VAL A 111 -4.86 15.07 8.29
N GLY A 112 -4.30 14.29 9.21
CA GLY A 112 -4.81 14.05 10.56
C GLY A 112 -3.73 13.46 11.46
N ALA A 113 -4.07 13.10 12.69
CA ALA A 113 -3.11 12.55 13.66
C ALA A 113 -2.53 11.19 13.19
N THR A 114 -3.37 10.36 12.57
CA THR A 114 -3.02 9.02 12.06
C THR A 114 -3.38 8.84 10.59
N THR A 115 -3.91 9.87 9.95
CA THR A 115 -4.46 9.80 8.60
C THR A 115 -3.55 10.53 7.62
N TYR A 116 -3.31 9.90 6.48
CA TYR A 116 -2.43 10.39 5.43
C TYR A 116 -3.15 10.33 4.07
N GLU A 117 -3.02 11.40 3.29
CA GLU A 117 -3.33 11.39 1.87
C GLU A 117 -2.09 10.89 1.13
N VAL A 118 -2.22 9.78 0.41
CA VAL A 118 -1.11 9.15 -0.32
C VAL A 118 -1.46 9.12 -1.80
N ALA A 119 -0.73 9.88 -2.60
CA ALA A 119 -0.80 9.80 -4.05
C ALA A 119 0.21 8.77 -4.56
N GLY A 120 -0.12 8.10 -5.67
CA GLY A 120 0.75 7.11 -6.27
C GLY A 120 0.25 6.60 -7.60
N ASN A 121 1.06 5.76 -8.22
CA ASN A 121 0.75 5.07 -9.46
C ASN A 121 0.26 3.66 -9.13
N TYR A 122 -0.97 3.35 -9.52
CA TYR A 122 -1.54 2.00 -9.39
C TYR A 122 -1.56 1.32 -10.75
N THR A 123 -0.92 0.16 -10.83
CA THR A 123 -0.83 -0.66 -12.03
C THR A 123 -1.65 -1.94 -11.82
N MET A 124 -2.54 -2.23 -12.75
CA MET A 124 -3.33 -3.44 -12.80
C MET A 124 -3.62 -3.80 -14.26
N HIS A 125 -3.55 -5.08 -14.61
CA HIS A 125 -3.83 -5.55 -15.97
C HIS A 125 -3.02 -4.79 -17.05
N GLY A 126 -1.75 -4.47 -16.76
CA GLY A 126 -0.85 -3.72 -17.66
C GLY A 126 -1.13 -2.22 -17.79
N VAL A 127 -2.18 -1.70 -17.17
CA VAL A 127 -2.54 -0.27 -17.21
C VAL A 127 -2.12 0.39 -15.90
N THR A 128 -1.41 1.52 -16.00
CA THR A 128 -0.99 2.33 -14.85
C THR A 128 -1.79 3.62 -14.82
N LYS A 129 -2.39 3.94 -13.67
CA LYS A 129 -3.10 5.20 -13.43
C LYS A 129 -2.67 5.85 -12.13
N PRO A 130 -2.59 7.20 -12.07
CA PRO A 130 -2.42 7.91 -10.81
C PRO A 130 -3.71 7.78 -9.99
N ILE A 131 -3.55 7.46 -8.71
CA ILE A 131 -4.65 7.46 -7.73
C ILE A 131 -4.21 8.18 -6.47
N THR A 132 -5.17 8.69 -5.71
CA THR A 132 -4.95 9.24 -4.37
C THR A 132 -5.85 8.50 -3.41
N ILE A 133 -5.27 7.97 -2.35
CA ILE A 133 -5.96 7.16 -1.34
C ILE A 133 -5.76 7.75 0.04
N MET A 134 -6.74 7.55 0.91
CA MET A 134 -6.63 7.88 2.33
C MET A 134 -6.13 6.65 3.08
N VAL A 135 -5.03 6.81 3.80
CA VAL A 135 -4.37 5.74 4.55
C VAL A 135 -4.38 6.08 6.02
N GLU A 136 -4.78 5.14 6.86
CA GLU A 136 -4.73 5.25 8.31
C GLU A 136 -3.53 4.46 8.84
N LYS A 137 -2.69 5.08 9.69
CA LYS A 137 -1.71 4.38 10.51
C LYS A 137 -2.45 3.75 11.69
N THR A 138 -2.59 2.42 11.67
CA THR A 138 -3.37 1.67 12.67
C THR A 138 -2.63 1.45 13.97
N GLY A 139 -1.30 1.49 13.95
CA GLY A 139 -0.49 1.37 15.13
C GLY A 139 0.99 1.16 14.88
N GLU A 140 1.74 1.12 15.97
CA GLU A 140 3.17 0.82 15.99
C GLU A 140 3.52 0.22 17.36
N ALA A 141 4.24 -0.91 17.35
CA ALA A 141 4.64 -1.60 18.57
C ALA A 141 5.86 -2.51 18.32
N LYS A 142 6.56 -2.87 19.41
CA LYS A 142 7.56 -3.94 19.34
C LYS A 142 6.88 -5.30 19.48
N ASP A 143 7.26 -6.23 18.64
CA ASP A 143 6.86 -7.62 18.78
C ASP A 143 7.55 -8.30 19.98
N PRO A 144 7.19 -9.55 20.34
CA PRO A 144 7.82 -10.27 21.46
C PRO A 144 9.34 -10.48 21.33
N LYS A 145 9.90 -10.32 20.14
CA LYS A 145 11.35 -10.37 19.89
C LYS A 145 12.02 -8.99 19.94
N GLY A 146 11.25 -7.94 20.24
CA GLY A 146 11.72 -6.55 20.30
C GLY A 146 11.84 -5.85 18.97
N VAL A 147 11.39 -6.46 17.85
CA VAL A 147 11.41 -5.86 16.51
C VAL A 147 10.22 -4.91 16.36
N MET A 148 10.49 -3.70 15.88
CA MET A 148 9.44 -2.70 15.65
C MET A 148 8.56 -3.10 14.48
N ARG A 149 7.25 -3.01 14.65
CA ARG A 149 6.22 -3.23 13.65
C ARG A 149 5.35 -2.01 13.51
N ILE A 150 4.90 -1.73 12.31
CA ILE A 150 4.03 -0.60 11.97
C ILE A 150 2.87 -1.08 11.09
N GLY A 151 1.66 -0.60 11.39
CA GLY A 151 0.45 -0.99 10.67
C GLY A 151 -0.20 0.16 9.92
N PHE A 152 -0.74 -0.13 8.72
CA PHE A 152 -1.52 0.80 7.92
C PHE A 152 -2.71 0.10 7.28
N GLU A 153 -3.81 0.84 7.12
CA GLU A 153 -4.99 0.37 6.41
C GLU A 153 -5.53 1.44 5.48
N THR A 154 -6.09 1.00 4.35
CA THR A 154 -6.82 1.85 3.42
C THR A 154 -7.98 1.11 2.79
N THR A 155 -9.04 1.85 2.46
CA THR A 155 -10.13 1.37 1.61
C THR A 155 -10.37 2.40 0.52
N PHE A 156 -10.34 1.96 -0.73
CA PHE A 156 -10.55 2.81 -1.88
C PHE A 156 -11.36 2.09 -2.97
N LYS A 157 -11.79 2.84 -3.97
CA LYS A 157 -12.58 2.33 -5.08
C LYS A 157 -11.87 2.59 -6.40
N ILE A 158 -11.98 1.63 -7.30
CA ILE A 158 -11.54 1.75 -8.70
C ILE A 158 -12.65 1.28 -9.62
N LYS A 159 -12.60 1.70 -10.88
CA LYS A 159 -13.38 1.06 -11.96
C LYS A 159 -12.45 0.08 -12.66
N ARG A 160 -12.86 -1.20 -12.72
CA ARG A 160 -12.05 -2.24 -13.37
C ARG A 160 -11.94 -2.02 -14.89
N SER A 161 -12.95 -1.40 -15.49
CA SER A 161 -12.93 -1.00 -16.91
C SER A 161 -11.83 0.02 -17.21
N ASP A 162 -11.47 0.87 -16.24
CA ASP A 162 -10.36 1.83 -16.37
C ASP A 162 -8.99 1.15 -16.57
N TYR A 163 -8.91 -0.13 -16.27
CA TYR A 163 -7.72 -0.98 -16.41
C TYR A 163 -7.89 -2.06 -17.48
N GLY A 164 -8.85 -1.88 -18.40
CA GLY A 164 -9.09 -2.82 -19.51
C GLY A 164 -9.79 -4.12 -19.11
N MET A 165 -10.29 -4.24 -17.89
CA MET A 165 -11.08 -5.38 -17.43
C MET A 165 -12.59 -5.10 -17.59
N ASP A 166 -13.08 -5.11 -18.80
CA ASP A 166 -14.46 -4.74 -19.19
C ASP A 166 -15.38 -5.93 -19.42
N LYS A 167 -14.89 -7.16 -19.30
CA LYS A 167 -15.69 -8.36 -19.53
C LYS A 167 -16.85 -8.47 -18.53
N MET A 168 -18.05 -8.81 -19.04
CA MET A 168 -19.24 -9.05 -18.23
C MET A 168 -19.70 -7.86 -17.35
N LEU A 169 -19.52 -6.61 -17.79
CA LEU A 169 -19.93 -5.41 -17.03
C LEU A 169 -21.42 -5.39 -16.68
N GLU A 170 -22.26 -6.02 -17.49
CA GLU A 170 -23.70 -6.15 -17.23
C GLU A 170 -24.02 -7.04 -16.00
N ASN A 171 -23.16 -8.02 -15.74
CA ASN A 171 -23.38 -9.03 -14.70
C ASN A 171 -22.49 -8.82 -13.47
N ILE A 172 -21.30 -8.23 -13.67
CA ILE A 172 -20.31 -7.98 -12.65
C ILE A 172 -20.00 -6.48 -12.64
N GLY A 173 -20.25 -5.82 -11.53
CA GLY A 173 -20.09 -4.38 -11.38
C GLY A 173 -18.73 -3.87 -11.83
N ASP A 174 -18.72 -2.66 -12.34
CA ASP A 174 -17.49 -1.99 -12.76
C ASP A 174 -16.71 -1.46 -11.54
N GLU A 175 -17.41 -0.90 -10.55
CA GLU A 175 -16.79 -0.40 -9.33
C GLU A 175 -16.36 -1.55 -8.43
N VAL A 176 -15.08 -1.58 -8.11
CA VAL A 176 -14.47 -2.52 -7.16
C VAL A 176 -14.00 -1.73 -5.95
N THR A 177 -14.44 -2.14 -4.76
CA THR A 177 -13.89 -1.63 -3.50
C THR A 177 -12.72 -2.52 -3.10
N VAL A 178 -11.57 -1.91 -2.83
CA VAL A 178 -10.36 -2.59 -2.36
C VAL A 178 -10.10 -2.16 -0.92
N THR A 179 -9.90 -3.13 -0.03
CA THR A 179 -9.39 -2.91 1.33
C THR A 179 -8.01 -3.55 1.42
N PHE A 180 -7.04 -2.76 1.80
CA PHE A 180 -5.66 -3.21 1.99
C PHE A 180 -5.20 -2.86 3.40
N SER A 181 -4.86 -3.88 4.17
CA SER A 181 -4.30 -3.75 5.51
C SER A 181 -2.90 -4.36 5.49
N THR A 182 -1.92 -3.65 6.02
CA THR A 182 -0.52 -4.08 5.96
C THR A 182 0.18 -3.87 7.28
N GLU A 183 1.10 -4.78 7.58
CA GLU A 183 2.07 -4.68 8.65
C GLU A 183 3.48 -4.64 8.07
N GLY A 184 4.28 -3.68 8.50
CA GLY A 184 5.70 -3.55 8.16
C GLY A 184 6.58 -4.01 9.30
N ILE A 185 7.61 -4.78 8.99
CA ILE A 185 8.67 -5.23 9.90
C ILE A 185 9.89 -4.34 9.70
N LYS A 186 10.34 -3.64 10.75
CA LYS A 186 11.54 -2.78 10.70
C LYS A 186 12.78 -3.60 10.36
N GLN A 187 13.59 -3.06 9.44
CA GLN A 187 14.83 -3.67 8.96
C GLN A 187 16.05 -3.13 9.70
#